data_1df3cd35ab4d53bb0f215b8d35a9cb6c
#
_entry.id   1df3cd35ab4d53bb0f215b8d35a9cb6c
#
_cell.length_a   1.000
_cell.length_b   1.000
_cell.length_c   1.000
_cell.angle_alpha   90.00
_cell.angle_beta   90.00
_cell.angle_gamma   90.00
#
_symmetry.space_group_name_H-M   'P 1'
#
loop_
_entity.id
_entity.type
_entity.pdbx_description
1 polymer ?
#
loop_
_entity_poly.entity_id
_entity_poly.type
_entity_poly.pdbx_seq_one_letter_code
_entity_poly.pdbx_strand_id
1 'polypeptide(L)'
;GFVVALMMGKVNTSAVFAVQEVISIPIPFRYGFDFDIIAFIPIALIYIITAIESSGDITANCMISKQDVQGEGYIERIKNGVLGDGVNSAIAAVFNTFPNTTFSQNNGVIQLTGIASRHVGVWIGAILILMGLFPHIGSILRALPNPVLGGATIVMFGTVAIAGIKILSTVNMNRRNMLILAVSFGMGIGVLLVPQFAGALATNIGGTFGKLMGSIFSSAITTGGLTVLILSAIMGEKQEG
;
A
#
# COMPACT_ATOMS: atom_id res chain seq x y z
N GLY A 1 8.06 10.69 -21.46
CA GLY A 1 7.25 11.69 -20.72
C GLY A 1 8.08 12.88 -20.29
N PHE A 2 9.12 12.67 -19.45
CA PHE A 2 9.92 13.78 -18.88
C PHE A 2 10.61 14.63 -19.96
N VAL A 3 11.28 14.00 -20.92
CA VAL A 3 11.97 14.72 -22.02
C VAL A 3 11.00 15.57 -22.83
N VAL A 4 9.83 15.04 -23.16
CA VAL A 4 8.79 15.79 -23.87
C VAL A 4 8.30 16.97 -23.04
N ALA A 5 8.07 16.78 -21.76
CA ALA A 5 7.65 17.85 -20.84
C ALA A 5 8.73 18.93 -20.69
N LEU A 6 10.01 18.55 -20.70
CA LEU A 6 11.14 19.46 -20.68
C LEU A 6 11.17 20.32 -21.96
N MET A 7 11.01 19.68 -23.13
CA MET A 7 10.95 20.38 -24.42
C MET A 7 9.75 21.34 -24.53
N MET A 8 8.65 21.02 -23.85
CA MET A 8 7.46 21.88 -23.76
C MET A 8 7.58 22.99 -22.70
N GLY A 9 8.69 23.09 -21.98
CA GLY A 9 8.88 24.08 -20.91
C GLY A 9 7.96 23.89 -19.69
N LYS A 10 7.41 22.67 -19.48
CA LYS A 10 6.48 22.36 -18.40
C LYS A 10 7.19 21.82 -17.14
N VAL A 11 8.50 21.67 -17.15
CA VAL A 11 9.28 21.19 -16.01
C VAL A 11 9.77 22.38 -15.19
N ASN A 12 9.46 22.36 -13.90
CA ASN A 12 9.97 23.39 -12.98
C ASN A 12 11.41 23.06 -12.58
N THR A 13 12.36 23.54 -13.37
CA THR A 13 13.79 23.31 -13.14
C THR A 13 14.34 24.11 -11.94
N SER A 14 13.72 25.21 -11.56
CA SER A 14 14.18 26.04 -10.42
C SER A 14 14.16 25.26 -9.10
N ALA A 15 13.20 24.34 -8.91
CA ALA A 15 13.13 23.49 -7.74
C ALA A 15 14.31 22.49 -7.65
N VAL A 16 14.87 22.07 -8.80
CA VAL A 16 16.03 21.18 -8.85
C VAL A 16 17.30 21.88 -8.41
N PHE A 17 17.48 23.14 -8.83
CA PHE A 17 18.66 23.95 -8.49
C PHE A 17 18.57 24.59 -7.10
N ALA A 18 17.41 24.58 -6.46
CA ALA A 18 17.24 25.11 -5.10
C ALA A 18 17.83 24.21 -4.01
N VAL A 19 18.13 22.95 -4.31
CA VAL A 19 18.74 22.00 -3.37
C VAL A 19 20.23 22.29 -3.25
N GLN A 20 20.66 22.75 -2.08
CA GLN A 20 22.07 23.10 -1.81
C GLN A 20 22.88 21.89 -1.27
N GLU A 21 22.23 20.96 -0.63
CA GLU A 21 22.89 19.78 -0.04
C GLU A 21 23.13 18.71 -1.11
N VAL A 22 24.39 18.32 -1.27
CA VAL A 22 24.75 17.22 -2.18
C VAL A 22 24.40 15.86 -1.57
N ILE A 23 24.62 15.72 -0.26
CA ILE A 23 24.34 14.51 0.50
C ILE A 23 23.52 14.89 1.73
N SER A 24 22.43 14.16 1.96
CA SER A 24 21.60 14.31 3.15
C SER A 24 21.54 12.98 3.89
N ILE A 25 21.97 12.98 5.14
CA ILE A 25 21.92 11.81 6.00
C ILE A 25 20.70 11.96 6.91
N PRO A 26 19.76 11.00 6.91
CA PRO A 26 18.60 11.06 7.77
C PRO A 26 19.01 10.97 9.24
N ILE A 27 18.53 11.90 10.06
CA ILE A 27 18.80 11.96 11.50
C ILE A 27 17.71 11.15 12.23
N PRO A 28 18.08 10.09 12.98
CA PRO A 28 17.12 9.34 13.76
C PRO A 28 16.42 10.23 14.78
N PHE A 29 15.12 9.97 15.03
CA PHE A 29 14.30 10.65 16.04
C PHE A 29 14.33 12.18 15.99
N ARG A 30 14.46 12.78 14.80
CA ARG A 30 14.57 14.23 14.61
C ARG A 30 13.42 15.03 15.25
N TYR A 31 12.22 14.45 15.28
CA TYR A 31 11.00 15.07 15.83
C TYR A 31 10.68 14.63 17.24
N GLY A 32 11.58 13.84 17.87
CA GLY A 32 11.33 13.27 19.19
C GLY A 32 10.44 12.02 19.13
N PHE A 33 10.03 11.58 20.29
CA PHE A 33 9.10 10.45 20.47
C PHE A 33 7.92 10.93 21.32
N ASP A 34 6.73 10.77 20.79
CA ASP A 34 5.48 11.02 21.51
C ASP A 34 4.50 9.88 21.22
N PHE A 35 3.61 9.61 22.17
CA PHE A 35 2.62 8.55 22.04
C PHE A 35 1.22 9.07 22.36
N ASP A 36 0.35 9.09 21.36
CA ASP A 36 -1.07 9.41 21.50
C ASP A 36 -1.92 8.16 21.19
N ILE A 37 -2.63 7.67 22.19
CA ILE A 37 -3.51 6.51 22.08
C ILE A 37 -4.65 6.73 21.07
N ILE A 38 -5.11 7.97 20.91
CA ILE A 38 -6.20 8.32 19.99
C ILE A 38 -5.73 8.18 18.54
N ALA A 39 -4.48 8.56 18.27
CA ALA A 39 -3.86 8.37 16.96
C ALA A 39 -3.42 6.91 16.74
N PHE A 40 -2.98 6.23 17.79
CA PHE A 40 -2.48 4.85 17.72
C PHE A 40 -3.54 3.85 17.26
N ILE A 41 -4.78 3.93 17.82
CA ILE A 41 -5.83 2.94 17.51
C ILE A 41 -6.19 2.86 16.02
N PRO A 42 -6.48 3.97 15.31
CA PRO A 42 -6.75 3.92 13.86
C PRO A 42 -5.55 3.39 13.07
N ILE A 43 -4.34 3.79 13.44
CA ILE A 43 -3.11 3.35 12.76
C ILE A 43 -2.93 1.84 12.95
N ALA A 44 -3.13 1.31 14.16
CA ALA A 44 -3.04 -0.12 14.44
C ALA A 44 -4.07 -0.94 13.63
N LEU A 45 -5.31 -0.44 13.49
CA LEU A 45 -6.34 -1.08 12.65
C LEU A 45 -5.93 -1.08 11.18
N ILE A 46 -5.43 0.04 10.65
CA ILE A 46 -4.92 0.12 9.29
C ILE A 46 -3.77 -0.87 9.11
N TYR A 47 -2.89 -0.98 10.11
CA TYR A 47 -1.74 -1.88 10.05
C TYR A 47 -2.15 -3.36 9.98
N ILE A 48 -3.21 -3.77 10.68
CA ILE A 48 -3.77 -5.13 10.55
C ILE A 48 -4.23 -5.39 9.10
N ILE A 49 -4.90 -4.42 8.48
CA ILE A 49 -5.36 -4.54 7.09
C ILE A 49 -4.17 -4.60 6.14
N THR A 50 -3.15 -3.76 6.35
CA THR A 50 -1.91 -3.78 5.57
C THR A 50 -1.20 -5.13 5.69
N ALA A 51 -1.18 -5.77 6.86
CA ALA A 51 -0.60 -7.10 7.03
C ALA A 51 -1.34 -8.17 6.21
N ILE A 52 -2.67 -8.05 6.08
CA ILE A 52 -3.47 -8.93 5.23
C ILE A 52 -3.17 -8.65 3.75
N GLU A 53 -3.08 -7.39 3.35
CA GLU A 53 -2.69 -6.96 2.00
C GLU A 53 -1.30 -7.51 1.64
N SER A 54 -0.30 -7.34 2.51
CA SER A 54 1.05 -7.89 2.33
C SER A 54 1.03 -9.41 2.17
N SER A 55 0.17 -10.11 2.91
CA SER A 55 0.01 -11.56 2.76
C SER A 55 -0.54 -11.93 1.37
N GLY A 56 -1.47 -11.13 0.84
CA GLY A 56 -1.99 -11.26 -0.52
C GLY A 56 -0.92 -11.00 -1.58
N ASP A 57 -0.12 -9.97 -1.42
CA ASP A 57 0.97 -9.62 -2.33
C ASP A 57 2.07 -10.68 -2.36
N ILE A 58 2.44 -11.24 -1.20
CA ILE A 58 3.40 -12.34 -1.09
C ILE A 58 2.84 -13.57 -1.80
N THR A 59 1.56 -13.86 -1.63
CA THR A 59 0.87 -14.96 -2.32
C THR A 59 0.92 -14.76 -3.84
N ALA A 60 0.55 -13.58 -4.32
CA ALA A 60 0.61 -13.23 -5.73
C ALA A 60 2.03 -13.37 -6.29
N ASN A 61 3.04 -12.90 -5.53
CA ASN A 61 4.45 -13.02 -5.90
C ASN A 61 4.88 -14.50 -6.00
N CYS A 62 4.49 -15.34 -5.05
CA CYS A 62 4.76 -16.79 -5.10
C CYS A 62 4.15 -17.43 -6.36
N MET A 63 2.89 -17.10 -6.68
CA MET A 63 2.22 -17.61 -7.88
C MET A 63 2.92 -17.20 -9.18
N ILE A 64 3.32 -15.92 -9.28
CA ILE A 64 4.01 -15.38 -10.45
C ILE A 64 5.41 -16.00 -10.60
N SER A 65 6.09 -16.20 -9.47
CA SER A 65 7.42 -16.80 -9.40
C SER A 65 7.40 -18.33 -9.49
N LYS A 66 6.24 -18.93 -9.75
CA LYS A 66 6.03 -20.39 -9.85
C LYS A 66 6.50 -21.15 -8.60
N GLN A 67 6.28 -20.57 -7.43
CA GLN A 67 6.57 -21.18 -6.14
C GLN A 67 5.28 -21.72 -5.53
N ASP A 68 5.43 -22.75 -4.69
CA ASP A 68 4.28 -23.36 -4.02
C ASP A 68 3.58 -22.35 -3.11
N VAL A 69 2.24 -22.36 -3.20
CA VAL A 69 1.32 -21.55 -2.39
C VAL A 69 0.57 -22.41 -1.37
N GLN A 70 1.12 -23.56 -1.02
CA GLN A 70 0.56 -24.48 -0.03
C GLN A 70 1.68 -25.04 0.85
N GLY A 71 1.30 -25.58 2.00
CA GLY A 71 2.20 -26.22 2.94
C GLY A 71 2.95 -25.25 3.88
N GLU A 72 3.76 -25.83 4.75
CA GLU A 72 4.46 -25.08 5.82
C GLU A 72 5.42 -24.02 5.28
N GLY A 73 6.15 -24.32 4.22
CA GLY A 73 7.09 -23.37 3.62
C GLY A 73 6.43 -22.12 3.04
N TYR A 74 5.19 -22.22 2.57
CA TYR A 74 4.41 -21.07 2.14
C TYR A 74 3.97 -20.21 3.33
N ILE A 75 3.48 -20.83 4.40
CA ILE A 75 3.08 -20.12 5.62
C ILE A 75 4.27 -19.40 6.25
N GLU A 76 5.44 -20.06 6.26
CA GLU A 76 6.67 -19.44 6.77
C GLU A 76 7.09 -18.22 5.93
N ARG A 77 6.95 -18.29 4.61
CA ARG A 77 7.20 -17.15 3.72
C ARG A 77 6.30 -15.95 4.03
N ILE A 78 5.00 -16.19 4.24
CA ILE A 78 4.06 -15.13 4.63
C ILE A 78 4.46 -14.53 5.97
N LYS A 79 4.72 -15.36 6.99
CA LYS A 79 5.15 -14.90 8.33
C LYS A 79 6.40 -14.03 8.24
N ASN A 80 7.42 -14.51 7.55
CA ASN A 80 8.69 -13.80 7.43
C ASN A 80 8.57 -12.52 6.59
N GLY A 81 7.72 -12.52 5.56
CA GLY A 81 7.45 -11.35 4.74
C GLY A 81 6.71 -10.25 5.52
N VAL A 82 5.65 -10.61 6.24
CA VAL A 82 4.90 -9.66 7.07
C VAL A 82 5.75 -9.15 8.24
N LEU A 83 6.57 -10.03 8.86
CA LEU A 83 7.52 -9.61 9.88
C LEU A 83 8.57 -8.63 9.31
N GLY A 84 9.09 -8.91 8.13
CA GLY A 84 10.04 -8.03 7.44
C GLY A 84 9.45 -6.66 7.14
N ASP A 85 8.19 -6.60 6.71
CA ASP A 85 7.44 -5.36 6.48
C ASP A 85 7.26 -4.56 7.78
N GLY A 86 6.90 -5.24 8.87
CA GLY A 86 6.79 -4.63 10.20
C GLY A 86 8.12 -4.06 10.73
N VAL A 87 9.20 -4.84 10.63
CA VAL A 87 10.55 -4.38 11.03
C VAL A 87 11.00 -3.19 10.19
N ASN A 88 10.78 -3.23 8.88
CA ASN A 88 11.13 -2.14 7.99
C ASN A 88 10.32 -0.86 8.30
N SER A 89 9.05 -0.99 8.64
CA SER A 89 8.20 0.14 9.09
C SER A 89 8.69 0.72 10.43
N ALA A 90 9.14 -0.11 11.36
CA ALA A 90 9.74 0.35 12.61
C ALA A 90 11.05 1.13 12.35
N ILE A 91 11.90 0.65 11.45
CA ILE A 91 13.10 1.37 11.01
C ILE A 91 12.72 2.69 10.34
N ALA A 92 11.72 2.70 9.47
CA ALA A 92 11.21 3.91 8.81
C ALA A 92 10.76 4.96 9.84
N ALA A 93 10.06 4.55 10.89
CA ALA A 93 9.65 5.45 11.98
C ALA A 93 10.84 6.07 12.71
N VAL A 94 11.90 5.29 13.00
CA VAL A 94 13.13 5.81 13.59
C VAL A 94 13.76 6.92 12.74
N PHE A 95 13.69 6.77 11.41
CA PHE A 95 14.18 7.77 10.45
C PHE A 95 13.13 8.81 10.03
N ASN A 96 12.05 8.94 10.79
CA ASN A 96 11.02 9.99 10.64
C ASN A 96 10.31 9.95 9.27
N THR A 97 10.11 8.77 8.72
CA THR A 97 9.36 8.57 7.49
C THR A 97 8.12 7.70 7.72
N PHE A 98 7.29 7.58 6.70
CA PHE A 98 6.05 6.82 6.76
C PHE A 98 6.31 5.31 6.83
N PRO A 99 5.36 4.54 7.40
CA PRO A 99 5.42 3.08 7.35
C PRO A 99 5.56 2.58 5.92
N ASN A 100 6.30 1.50 5.76
CA ASN A 100 6.43 0.81 4.49
C ASN A 100 5.37 -0.29 4.37
N THR A 101 5.07 -0.67 3.15
CA THR A 101 4.22 -1.80 2.82
C THR A 101 4.68 -2.41 1.49
N THR A 102 4.16 -3.57 1.17
CA THR A 102 4.37 -4.20 -0.13
C THR A 102 3.74 -3.37 -1.25
N PHE A 103 4.34 -3.44 -2.43
CA PHE A 103 3.85 -2.74 -3.62
C PHE A 103 3.40 -3.76 -4.67
N SER A 104 2.08 -3.96 -4.79
CA SER A 104 1.46 -4.88 -5.75
C SER A 104 1.86 -4.58 -7.21
N GLN A 105 2.22 -3.32 -7.51
CA GLN A 105 2.71 -2.90 -8.82
C GLN A 105 3.98 -3.66 -9.23
N ASN A 106 4.83 -4.01 -8.28
CA ASN A 106 6.04 -4.78 -8.55
C ASN A 106 5.72 -6.20 -9.06
N ASN A 107 4.63 -6.80 -8.59
CA ASN A 107 4.15 -8.07 -9.12
C ASN A 107 3.79 -7.97 -10.60
N GLY A 108 3.20 -6.84 -11.02
CA GLY A 108 2.95 -6.54 -12.44
C GLY A 108 4.23 -6.43 -13.26
N VAL A 109 5.27 -5.78 -12.71
CA VAL A 109 6.58 -5.68 -13.38
C VAL A 109 7.24 -7.05 -13.53
N ILE A 110 7.18 -7.90 -12.50
CA ILE A 110 7.69 -9.27 -12.55
C ILE A 110 6.96 -10.07 -13.65
N GLN A 111 5.63 -9.94 -13.75
CA GLN A 111 4.87 -10.61 -14.80
C GLN A 111 5.27 -10.16 -16.20
N LEU A 112 5.48 -8.86 -16.41
CA LEU A 112 5.85 -8.30 -17.71
C LEU A 112 7.27 -8.66 -18.14
N THR A 113 8.21 -8.68 -17.18
CA THR A 113 9.64 -8.92 -17.46
C THR A 113 10.02 -10.39 -17.38
N GLY A 114 9.25 -11.20 -16.67
CA GLY A 114 9.60 -12.60 -16.37
C GLY A 114 10.76 -12.75 -15.37
N ILE A 115 11.22 -11.64 -14.75
CA ILE A 115 12.38 -11.64 -13.84
C ILE A 115 11.88 -11.68 -12.40
N ALA A 116 11.99 -12.85 -11.76
CA ALA A 116 11.56 -13.08 -10.37
C ALA A 116 12.75 -13.41 -9.44
N SER A 117 13.91 -12.81 -9.67
CA SER A 117 15.10 -13.07 -8.86
C SER A 117 15.16 -12.20 -7.61
N ARG A 118 15.38 -12.80 -6.43
CA ARG A 118 15.60 -12.08 -5.17
C ARG A 118 16.77 -11.09 -5.22
N HIS A 119 17.77 -11.36 -6.06
CA HIS A 119 18.92 -10.46 -6.22
C HIS A 119 18.51 -9.11 -6.80
N VAL A 120 17.46 -9.05 -7.62
CA VAL A 120 16.92 -7.79 -8.13
C VAL A 120 16.42 -6.92 -6.98
N GLY A 121 15.77 -7.51 -5.97
CA GLY A 121 15.34 -6.78 -4.77
C GLY A 121 16.51 -6.13 -4.00
N VAL A 122 17.65 -6.82 -3.88
CA VAL A 122 18.85 -6.27 -3.25
C VAL A 122 19.37 -5.05 -4.03
N TRP A 123 19.44 -5.15 -5.36
CA TRP A 123 19.86 -4.03 -6.20
C TRP A 123 18.89 -2.85 -6.15
N ILE A 124 17.58 -3.12 -6.12
CA ILE A 124 16.56 -2.09 -5.94
C ILE A 124 16.78 -1.37 -4.60
N GLY A 125 16.99 -2.12 -3.51
CA GLY A 125 17.26 -1.55 -2.20
C GLY A 125 18.51 -0.68 -2.20
N ALA A 126 19.61 -1.13 -2.80
CA ALA A 126 20.85 -0.37 -2.93
C ALA A 126 20.63 0.94 -3.72
N ILE A 127 19.92 0.89 -4.84
CA ILE A 127 19.60 2.07 -5.65
C ILE A 127 18.74 3.05 -4.86
N LEU A 128 17.71 2.56 -4.13
CA LEU A 128 16.84 3.42 -3.33
C LEU A 128 17.60 4.11 -2.19
N ILE A 129 18.55 3.41 -1.53
CA ILE A 129 19.42 4.01 -0.52
C ILE A 129 20.26 5.12 -1.15
N LEU A 130 20.89 4.87 -2.29
CA LEU A 130 21.67 5.87 -3.01
C LEU A 130 20.79 7.07 -3.40
N MET A 131 19.60 6.83 -3.92
CA MET A 131 18.65 7.90 -4.26
C MET A 131 18.23 8.70 -3.02
N GLY A 132 18.07 8.07 -1.88
CA GLY A 132 17.74 8.74 -0.61
C GLY A 132 18.88 9.62 -0.07
N LEU A 133 20.14 9.21 -0.29
CA LEU A 133 21.31 9.98 0.13
C LEU A 133 21.56 11.23 -0.72
N PHE A 134 21.08 11.24 -1.97
CA PHE A 134 21.27 12.36 -2.91
C PHE A 134 19.95 13.13 -3.12
N PRO A 135 19.71 14.22 -2.38
CA PRO A 135 18.47 14.99 -2.46
C PRO A 135 18.17 15.55 -3.87
N HIS A 136 19.20 15.76 -4.68
CA HIS A 136 19.06 16.19 -6.06
C HIS A 136 18.25 15.22 -6.91
N ILE A 137 18.40 13.91 -6.70
CA ILE A 137 17.61 12.90 -7.42
C ILE A 137 16.12 13.02 -7.03
N GLY A 138 15.85 13.21 -5.74
CA GLY A 138 14.49 13.47 -5.25
C GLY A 138 13.89 14.75 -5.83
N SER A 139 14.69 15.81 -5.97
CA SER A 139 14.22 17.07 -6.57
C SER A 139 13.91 16.95 -8.06
N ILE A 140 14.66 16.16 -8.81
CA ILE A 140 14.36 15.83 -10.22
C ILE A 140 13.02 15.11 -10.33
N LEU A 141 12.77 14.11 -9.45
CA LEU A 141 11.50 13.40 -9.43
C LEU A 141 10.31 14.30 -9.08
N ARG A 142 10.50 15.24 -8.14
CA ARG A 142 9.48 16.25 -7.79
C ARG A 142 9.22 17.26 -8.92
N ALA A 143 10.18 17.47 -9.80
CA ALA A 143 10.03 18.35 -10.96
C ALA A 143 9.22 17.72 -12.10
N LEU A 144 8.83 16.42 -11.97
CA LEU A 144 7.97 15.76 -12.94
C LEU A 144 6.59 16.40 -13.00
N PRO A 145 6.13 16.85 -14.17
CA PRO A 145 4.79 17.43 -14.29
C PRO A 145 3.68 16.42 -13.99
N ASN A 146 2.59 16.89 -13.36
CA ASN A 146 1.44 16.06 -13.02
C ASN A 146 0.87 15.25 -14.20
N PRO A 147 0.78 15.74 -15.45
CA PRO A 147 0.31 14.92 -16.56
C PRO A 147 1.21 13.71 -16.87
N VAL A 148 2.53 13.83 -16.66
CA VAL A 148 3.47 12.71 -16.85
C VAL A 148 3.30 11.67 -15.76
N LEU A 149 3.20 12.12 -14.51
CA LEU A 149 2.93 11.27 -13.36
C LEU A 149 1.58 10.59 -13.50
N GLY A 150 0.53 11.35 -13.86
CA GLY A 150 -0.82 10.82 -14.04
C GLY A 150 -0.90 9.72 -15.11
N GLY A 151 -0.22 9.91 -16.25
CA GLY A 151 -0.16 8.88 -17.30
C GLY A 151 0.50 7.58 -16.83
N ALA A 152 1.62 7.68 -16.10
CA ALA A 152 2.28 6.51 -15.52
C ALA A 152 1.40 5.84 -14.44
N THR A 153 0.75 6.65 -13.60
CA THR A 153 -0.11 6.18 -12.51
C THR A 153 -1.32 5.39 -13.05
N ILE A 154 -1.96 5.85 -14.11
CA ILE A 154 -3.09 5.14 -14.74
C ILE A 154 -2.67 3.72 -15.16
N VAL A 155 -1.52 3.58 -15.82
CA VAL A 155 -1.02 2.27 -16.25
C VAL A 155 -0.69 1.39 -15.04
N MET A 156 -0.04 1.94 -14.02
CA MET A 156 0.28 1.20 -12.79
C MET A 156 -0.97 0.72 -12.07
N PHE A 157 -1.96 1.57 -11.85
CA PHE A 157 -3.20 1.16 -11.19
C PHE A 157 -4.01 0.17 -12.03
N GLY A 158 -3.95 0.28 -13.37
CA GLY A 158 -4.51 -0.72 -14.26
C GLY A 158 -3.89 -2.11 -14.05
N THR A 159 -2.57 -2.20 -13.90
CA THR A 159 -1.89 -3.48 -13.62
C THR A 159 -2.25 -4.05 -12.25
N VAL A 160 -2.38 -3.19 -11.23
CA VAL A 160 -2.84 -3.60 -9.89
C VAL A 160 -4.26 -4.15 -9.92
N ALA A 161 -5.17 -3.47 -10.65
CA ALA A 161 -6.55 -3.94 -10.80
C ALA A 161 -6.61 -5.33 -11.46
N ILE A 162 -5.81 -5.55 -12.51
CA ILE A 162 -5.72 -6.87 -13.18
C ILE A 162 -5.14 -7.93 -12.23
N ALA A 163 -4.13 -7.59 -11.43
CA ALA A 163 -3.59 -8.51 -10.43
C ALA A 163 -4.65 -8.90 -9.39
N GLY A 164 -5.44 -7.93 -8.90
CA GLY A 164 -6.57 -8.18 -8.01
C GLY A 164 -7.63 -9.10 -8.62
N ILE A 165 -8.01 -8.86 -9.88
CA ILE A 165 -8.96 -9.71 -10.62
C ILE A 165 -8.39 -11.14 -10.75
N LYS A 166 -7.10 -11.29 -11.04
CA LYS A 166 -6.45 -12.59 -11.14
C LYS A 166 -6.49 -13.35 -9.82
N ILE A 167 -6.25 -12.68 -8.69
CA ILE A 167 -6.36 -13.30 -7.36
C ILE A 167 -7.82 -13.73 -7.12
N LEU A 168 -8.78 -12.85 -7.38
CA LEU A 168 -10.19 -13.17 -7.23
C LEU A 168 -10.64 -14.35 -8.11
N SER A 169 -10.07 -14.52 -9.30
CA SER A 169 -10.40 -15.64 -10.19
C SER A 169 -9.92 -17.01 -9.67
N THR A 170 -9.04 -17.05 -8.67
CA THR A 170 -8.60 -18.29 -8.01
C THR A 170 -9.50 -18.69 -6.86
N VAL A 171 -10.35 -17.78 -6.39
CA VAL A 171 -11.27 -18.02 -5.28
C VAL A 171 -12.55 -18.70 -5.80
N ASN A 172 -13.01 -19.72 -5.09
CA ASN A 172 -14.30 -20.34 -5.42
C ASN A 172 -15.43 -19.31 -5.15
N MET A 173 -16.10 -18.86 -6.21
CA MET A 173 -17.18 -17.86 -6.17
C MET A 173 -18.52 -18.51 -5.76
N ASN A 174 -18.55 -19.18 -4.61
CA ASN A 174 -19.79 -19.65 -4.01
C ASN A 174 -20.66 -18.47 -3.54
N ARG A 175 -21.93 -18.74 -3.19
CA ARG A 175 -22.88 -17.70 -2.76
C ARG A 175 -22.38 -16.86 -1.58
N ARG A 176 -21.66 -17.49 -0.64
CA ARG A 176 -21.07 -16.82 0.52
C ARG A 176 -19.98 -15.81 0.08
N ASN A 177 -19.02 -16.26 -0.69
CA ASN A 177 -17.90 -15.44 -1.12
C ASN A 177 -18.37 -14.29 -2.03
N MET A 178 -19.35 -14.54 -2.91
CA MET A 178 -19.96 -13.47 -3.72
C MET A 178 -20.64 -12.41 -2.86
N LEU A 179 -21.36 -12.78 -1.81
CA LEU A 179 -22.00 -11.82 -0.91
C LEU A 179 -20.96 -11.01 -0.14
N ILE A 180 -19.93 -11.66 0.41
CA ILE A 180 -18.84 -10.98 1.13
C ILE A 180 -18.18 -9.95 0.20
N LEU A 181 -17.82 -10.34 -1.01
CA LEU A 181 -17.20 -9.46 -1.98
C LEU A 181 -18.11 -8.30 -2.37
N ALA A 182 -19.37 -8.59 -2.70
CA ALA A 182 -20.32 -7.56 -3.14
C ALA A 182 -20.53 -6.49 -2.05
N VAL A 183 -20.75 -6.90 -0.81
CA VAL A 183 -20.94 -5.95 0.31
C VAL A 183 -19.66 -5.19 0.60
N SER A 184 -18.52 -5.85 0.62
CA SER A 184 -17.24 -5.22 0.94
C SER A 184 -16.80 -4.21 -0.12
N PHE A 185 -16.94 -4.54 -1.40
CA PHE A 185 -16.72 -3.58 -2.49
C PHE A 185 -17.73 -2.43 -2.44
N GLY A 186 -18.99 -2.72 -2.20
CA GLY A 186 -20.04 -1.71 -2.06
C GLY A 186 -19.72 -0.72 -0.93
N MET A 187 -19.30 -1.19 0.22
CA MET A 187 -18.91 -0.36 1.36
C MET A 187 -17.64 0.45 1.06
N GLY A 188 -16.59 -0.18 0.52
CA GLY A 188 -15.34 0.51 0.19
C GLY A 188 -15.54 1.58 -0.88
N ILE A 189 -16.20 1.26 -1.99
CA ILE A 189 -16.50 2.21 -3.06
C ILE A 189 -17.49 3.28 -2.58
N GLY A 190 -18.48 2.92 -1.78
CA GLY A 190 -19.46 3.85 -1.24
C GLY A 190 -18.81 4.98 -0.43
N VAL A 191 -17.85 4.64 0.43
CA VAL A 191 -17.08 5.64 1.21
C VAL A 191 -16.22 6.52 0.29
N LEU A 192 -15.64 5.95 -0.77
CA LEU A 192 -14.86 6.71 -1.75
C LEU A 192 -15.73 7.72 -2.52
N LEU A 193 -16.95 7.34 -2.88
CA LEU A 193 -17.88 8.19 -3.63
C LEU A 193 -18.56 9.25 -2.76
N VAL A 194 -18.63 9.04 -1.44
CA VAL A 194 -19.26 9.97 -0.49
C VAL A 194 -18.25 10.35 0.61
N PRO A 195 -17.22 11.16 0.30
CA PRO A 195 -16.18 11.53 1.27
C PRO A 195 -16.71 12.24 2.53
N GLN A 196 -17.85 12.93 2.39
CA GLN A 196 -18.52 13.64 3.50
C GLN A 196 -19.03 12.69 4.59
N PHE A 197 -19.24 11.41 4.27
CA PHE A 197 -19.76 10.41 5.20
C PHE A 197 -18.87 10.26 6.43
N ALA A 198 -17.56 10.16 6.24
CA ALA A 198 -16.59 10.03 7.33
C ALA A 198 -16.59 11.25 8.26
N GLY A 199 -16.64 12.46 7.68
CA GLY A 199 -16.75 13.71 8.42
C GLY A 199 -18.05 13.82 9.21
N ALA A 200 -19.18 13.49 8.58
CA ALA A 200 -20.49 13.48 9.22
C ALA A 200 -20.55 12.49 10.39
N LEU A 201 -19.92 11.31 10.23
CA LEU A 201 -19.85 10.31 11.30
C LEU A 201 -19.04 10.84 12.49
N ALA A 202 -17.89 11.46 12.22
CA ALA A 202 -17.04 12.04 13.26
C ALA A 202 -17.75 13.16 14.05
N THR A 203 -18.51 14.01 13.36
CA THR A 203 -19.22 15.14 13.98
C THR A 203 -20.49 14.74 14.70
N ASN A 204 -21.32 13.87 14.11
CA ASN A 204 -22.62 13.47 14.68
C ASN A 204 -22.48 12.56 15.91
N ILE A 205 -21.50 11.64 15.88
CA ILE A 205 -21.23 10.77 17.05
C ILE A 205 -20.49 11.56 18.13
N GLY A 206 -19.57 12.45 17.72
CA GLY A 206 -18.76 13.27 18.62
C GLY A 206 -17.76 12.48 19.47
N GLY A 207 -16.96 13.21 20.24
CA GLY A 207 -15.98 12.62 21.14
C GLY A 207 -14.88 11.80 20.43
N THR A 208 -14.16 11.01 21.23
CA THR A 208 -13.08 10.14 20.73
C THR A 208 -13.60 9.04 19.81
N PHE A 209 -14.77 8.48 20.12
CA PHE A 209 -15.37 7.41 19.34
C PHE A 209 -15.81 7.91 17.95
N GLY A 210 -16.37 9.13 17.86
CA GLY A 210 -16.69 9.73 16.56
C GLY A 210 -15.46 9.96 15.68
N LYS A 211 -14.37 10.45 16.27
CA LYS A 211 -13.09 10.61 15.56
C LYS A 211 -12.54 9.27 15.05
N LEU A 212 -12.61 8.23 15.87
CA LEU A 212 -12.19 6.88 15.50
C LEU A 212 -13.01 6.34 14.31
N MET A 213 -14.33 6.45 14.40
CA MET A 213 -15.23 6.02 13.31
C MET A 213 -14.97 6.84 12.04
N GLY A 214 -14.83 8.15 12.15
CA GLY A 214 -14.47 9.01 11.02
C GLY A 214 -13.15 8.57 10.37
N SER A 215 -12.13 8.22 11.14
CA SER A 215 -10.85 7.75 10.62
C SER A 215 -10.95 6.40 9.90
N ILE A 216 -11.72 5.46 10.44
CA ILE A 216 -11.95 4.14 9.81
C ILE A 216 -12.66 4.31 8.47
N PHE A 217 -13.74 5.10 8.45
CA PHE A 217 -14.56 5.32 7.25
C PHE A 217 -14.00 6.40 6.31
N SER A 218 -12.84 6.99 6.60
CA SER A 218 -12.15 7.88 5.66
C SER A 218 -11.37 7.14 4.56
N SER A 219 -11.11 5.85 4.76
CA SER A 219 -10.37 5.01 3.83
C SER A 219 -11.24 3.90 3.26
N ALA A 220 -11.33 3.83 1.92
CA ALA A 220 -12.04 2.78 1.21
C ALA A 220 -11.45 1.39 1.49
N ILE A 221 -10.13 1.30 1.56
CA ILE A 221 -9.40 0.05 1.84
C ILE A 221 -9.72 -0.43 3.26
N THR A 222 -9.66 0.48 4.24
CA THR A 222 -9.96 0.14 5.64
C THR A 222 -11.41 -0.31 5.79
N THR A 223 -12.35 0.42 5.19
CA THR A 223 -13.79 0.10 5.26
C THR A 223 -14.09 -1.23 4.57
N GLY A 224 -13.61 -1.42 3.35
CA GLY A 224 -13.79 -2.65 2.59
C GLY A 224 -13.13 -3.85 3.30
N GLY A 225 -11.89 -3.69 3.74
CA GLY A 225 -11.13 -4.73 4.44
C GLY A 225 -11.78 -5.16 5.77
N LEU A 226 -12.19 -4.21 6.60
CA LEU A 226 -12.94 -4.52 7.83
C LEU A 226 -14.26 -5.24 7.53
N THR A 227 -14.96 -4.81 6.49
CA THR A 227 -16.22 -5.46 6.07
C THR A 227 -15.98 -6.91 5.67
N VAL A 228 -14.90 -7.20 4.90
CA VAL A 228 -14.52 -8.58 4.56
C VAL A 228 -14.26 -9.40 5.84
N LEU A 229 -13.46 -8.87 6.77
CA LEU A 229 -13.12 -9.57 8.01
C LEU A 229 -14.36 -9.88 8.85
N ILE A 230 -15.21 -8.89 9.06
CA ILE A 230 -16.43 -9.04 9.85
C ILE A 230 -17.38 -10.06 9.20
N LEU A 231 -17.64 -9.92 7.91
CA LEU A 231 -18.54 -10.82 7.20
C LEU A 231 -17.97 -12.23 7.12
N SER A 232 -16.67 -12.40 6.91
CA SER A 232 -16.02 -13.71 6.91
C SER A 232 -16.12 -14.41 8.27
N ALA A 233 -16.03 -13.66 9.37
CA ALA A 233 -16.16 -14.17 10.72
C ALA A 233 -17.61 -14.57 11.03
N ILE A 234 -18.59 -13.74 10.62
CA ILE A 234 -20.03 -13.99 10.88
C ILE A 234 -20.57 -15.14 10.01
N MET A 235 -20.18 -15.14 8.75
CA MET A 235 -20.67 -16.10 7.74
C MET A 235 -19.83 -17.37 7.69
N GLY A 236 -19.39 -17.95 8.79
CA GLY A 236 -18.53 -19.13 8.89
C GLY A 236 -18.51 -20.08 7.67
N GLU A 237 -17.44 -20.79 7.44
CA GLU A 237 -17.39 -21.79 6.38
C GLU A 237 -18.38 -22.93 6.72
N LYS A 238 -19.50 -22.99 6.00
CA LYS A 238 -20.21 -24.26 5.91
C LYS A 238 -19.32 -25.18 5.06
N GLN A 239 -18.75 -26.20 5.69
CA GLN A 239 -18.24 -27.35 4.96
C GLN A 239 -19.44 -27.93 4.17
N GLU A 240 -19.45 -27.68 2.87
CA GLU A 240 -20.32 -28.45 1.98
C GLU A 240 -19.74 -29.86 1.97
N GLY A 241 -20.44 -30.76 2.66
CA GLY A 241 -20.19 -32.20 2.64
C GLY A 241 -20.56 -32.82 1.30
#